data_6e273530c8ccee097cd672ccf7e63c29
#
_entry.id   6e273530c8ccee097cd672ccf7e63c29
#
_cell.length_a   1.000
_cell.length_b   1.000
_cell.length_c   1.000
_cell.angle_alpha   90.00
_cell.angle_beta   90.00
_cell.angle_gamma   90.00
#
_symmetry.space_group_name_H-M   'P 1'
#
loop_
_entity.id
_entity.type
_entity.pdbx_description
1 polymer ?
#
loop_
_entity_poly.entity_id
_entity_poly.type
_entity_poly.pdbx_seq_one_letter_code
_entity_poly.pdbx_strand_id
1 'polypeptide(L)'
;MEKWFVTMKKADFNGIAEKYQISPIIARLMRNRDVVGDDAIDFYLNGTVENLYDGLLMKDMDRAVDILKEKIEEGKKIRVIGDYDIDGVNATYILQQGLAGLGADVDTDIPDRIKDGYGLNQMLIDRALEDDVDTIITCDNGIAAMSEIAYGKENGMTIVVTDHHEVPYLEENGKKKYLLPPADAVVDPHRADCEYPFKGLCGAAVAYKLVEVLYRVSGKSEQEVEHLQERLMENVAIATIGDVMDLVGENRVFVKKGLELLKTTKNEGLHALMQCTGVDTANLNTYHIGFVIGPCINAGGRLDTAKRALELLNASNRREAVTLAADLKELNDSRKEMTEEGVEEAVRQIESSSWKDDQVLVVYLPECHESIAGIIAGRIKERYYRPTFVLTKGETGVKGSGRSIEAYDMFAEMSRCRELFTKFGGHKLAAGLSLEEEKVEVFRKRINELADLTEEDLQMKVSIDMRLPFPYINEELIHELKILEPFGKGNGKPLFAESKLRVIQPRIFGKNRNVLKCRLEDQQGNQMEAVYFGEVEDCLRQMEKKQIMSFTYYPSINEYMGRRTIQLTIVNYQ
;
A
#
# COMPACT_ATOMS: atom_id res chain seq x y z
N MET A 1 10.12 -5.56 25.19
CA MET A 1 10.49 -4.13 25.30
C MET A 1 10.95 -3.65 23.94
N GLU A 2 10.55 -2.45 23.51
CA GLU A 2 11.01 -1.86 22.25
C GLU A 2 12.47 -1.43 22.34
N LYS A 3 13.23 -1.58 21.27
CA LYS A 3 14.62 -1.10 21.17
C LYS A 3 14.64 0.19 20.35
N TRP A 4 14.93 1.31 21.00
CA TRP A 4 14.98 2.62 20.35
C TRP A 4 16.40 2.93 19.87
N PHE A 5 16.51 3.44 18.65
CA PHE A 5 17.79 3.93 18.14
C PHE A 5 17.58 5.20 17.30
N VAL A 6 18.54 6.10 17.37
CA VAL A 6 18.52 7.35 16.61
C VAL A 6 19.28 7.16 15.31
N THR A 7 18.65 7.50 14.20
CA THR A 7 19.30 7.48 12.87
C THR A 7 20.42 8.54 12.83
N MET A 8 21.65 8.10 12.54
CA MET A 8 22.82 8.98 12.52
C MET A 8 23.52 8.98 11.15
N LYS A 9 22.80 9.36 10.09
CA LYS A 9 23.39 9.55 8.76
C LYS A 9 24.07 10.91 8.70
N LYS A 10 25.31 10.96 8.16
CA LYS A 10 26.11 12.18 8.06
C LYS A 10 25.85 12.92 6.75
N ALA A 11 25.83 14.25 6.79
CA ALA A 11 25.85 15.18 5.65
C ALA A 11 26.26 16.58 6.13
N ASP A 12 26.53 17.49 5.21
CA ASP A 12 26.64 18.91 5.51
C ASP A 12 25.24 19.54 5.58
N PHE A 13 24.60 19.39 6.73
CA PHE A 13 23.22 19.89 6.93
C PHE A 13 23.10 21.40 6.82
N ASN A 14 24.15 22.15 7.21
CA ASN A 14 24.15 23.61 7.13
C ASN A 14 24.31 24.08 5.68
N GLY A 15 25.23 23.48 4.91
CA GLY A 15 25.39 23.81 3.50
C GLY A 15 24.15 23.47 2.67
N ILE A 16 23.49 22.33 2.95
CA ILE A 16 22.22 21.97 2.31
C ILE A 16 21.13 22.96 2.70
N ALA A 17 21.02 23.30 3.98
CA ALA A 17 20.03 24.25 4.49
C ALA A 17 20.15 25.63 3.83
N GLU A 18 21.36 26.16 3.75
CA GLU A 18 21.66 27.43 3.09
C GLU A 18 21.32 27.42 1.61
N LYS A 19 21.76 26.35 0.90
CA LYS A 19 21.55 26.22 -0.56
C LYS A 19 20.09 26.16 -0.95
N TYR A 20 19.27 25.39 -0.21
CA TYR A 20 17.86 25.14 -0.53
C TYR A 20 16.88 25.99 0.29
N GLN A 21 17.36 26.89 1.14
CA GLN A 21 16.56 27.78 2.01
C GLN A 21 15.57 26.99 2.89
N ILE A 22 16.05 25.92 3.50
CA ILE A 22 15.34 25.07 4.46
C ILE A 22 16.10 25.01 5.78
N SER A 23 15.48 24.53 6.87
CA SER A 23 16.22 24.37 8.12
C SER A 23 17.18 23.16 8.07
N PRO A 24 18.25 23.17 8.88
CA PRO A 24 19.12 21.99 9.05
C PRO A 24 18.37 20.76 9.56
N ILE A 25 17.22 20.93 10.22
CA ILE A 25 16.34 19.83 10.65
C ILE A 25 15.76 19.12 9.41
N ILE A 26 15.20 19.89 8.45
CA ILE A 26 14.66 19.32 7.20
C ILE A 26 15.76 18.65 6.38
N ALA A 27 16.93 19.27 6.26
CA ALA A 27 18.08 18.68 5.57
C ALA A 27 18.47 17.32 6.18
N ARG A 28 18.46 17.21 7.52
CA ARG A 28 18.72 15.95 8.23
C ARG A 28 17.63 14.91 8.00
N LEU A 29 16.36 15.32 8.04
CA LEU A 29 15.22 14.43 7.79
C LEU A 29 15.22 13.87 6.37
N MET A 30 15.56 14.67 5.36
CA MET A 30 15.75 14.22 3.98
C MET A 30 16.90 13.20 3.89
N ARG A 31 18.04 13.51 4.53
CA ARG A 31 19.18 12.58 4.54
C ARG A 31 18.85 11.23 5.21
N ASN A 32 18.02 11.24 6.25
CA ASN A 32 17.55 10.01 6.89
C ASN A 32 16.72 9.14 5.94
N ARG A 33 16.04 9.75 4.97
CA ARG A 33 15.25 9.13 3.90
C ARG A 33 16.04 8.81 2.64
N ASP A 34 17.38 8.85 2.73
CA ASP A 34 18.30 8.60 1.63
C ASP A 34 18.17 9.56 0.43
N VAL A 35 17.62 10.75 0.65
CA VAL A 35 17.66 11.84 -0.33
C VAL A 35 19.08 12.43 -0.33
N VAL A 36 19.88 12.12 -1.36
CA VAL A 36 21.31 12.42 -1.41
C VAL A 36 21.69 12.97 -2.79
N GLY A 37 22.47 14.03 -2.79
CA GLY A 37 22.89 14.72 -4.01
C GLY A 37 21.91 15.80 -4.46
N ASP A 38 22.42 16.75 -5.21
CA ASP A 38 21.68 17.96 -5.58
C ASP A 38 20.43 17.63 -6.40
N ASP A 39 20.54 16.76 -7.39
CA ASP A 39 19.40 16.38 -8.25
C ASP A 39 18.29 15.70 -7.45
N ALA A 40 18.64 14.80 -6.51
CA ALA A 40 17.67 14.11 -5.69
C ALA A 40 17.00 15.05 -4.67
N ILE A 41 17.76 16.00 -4.10
CA ILE A 41 17.22 17.00 -3.19
C ILE A 41 16.27 17.95 -3.93
N ASP A 42 16.67 18.43 -5.10
CA ASP A 42 15.83 19.31 -5.91
C ASP A 42 14.55 18.60 -6.35
N PHE A 43 14.66 17.38 -6.87
CA PHE A 43 13.48 16.59 -7.24
C PHE A 43 12.56 16.30 -6.05
N TYR A 44 13.11 16.03 -4.86
CA TYR A 44 12.32 15.78 -3.65
C TYR A 44 11.53 17.01 -3.21
N LEU A 45 12.15 18.19 -3.26
CA LEU A 45 11.55 19.46 -2.83
C LEU A 45 10.61 20.05 -3.89
N ASN A 46 11.06 20.09 -5.14
CA ASN A 46 10.49 20.86 -6.24
C ASN A 46 9.92 20.00 -7.38
N GLY A 47 10.05 18.67 -7.32
CA GLY A 47 9.59 17.78 -8.39
C GLY A 47 8.11 17.96 -8.72
N THR A 48 7.82 18.12 -10.01
CA THR A 48 6.49 18.34 -10.59
C THR A 48 6.21 17.29 -11.67
N VAL A 49 5.03 17.34 -12.28
CA VAL A 49 4.61 16.39 -13.33
C VAL A 49 5.54 16.44 -14.55
N GLU A 50 6.10 17.61 -14.85
CA GLU A 50 7.05 17.81 -15.96
C GLU A 50 8.38 17.09 -15.74
N ASN A 51 8.67 16.68 -14.51
CA ASN A 51 9.88 15.92 -14.17
C ASN A 51 9.68 14.40 -14.22
N LEU A 52 8.46 13.93 -14.53
CA LEU A 52 8.21 12.51 -14.71
C LEU A 52 8.95 11.97 -15.94
N TYR A 53 9.50 10.78 -15.83
CA TYR A 53 10.21 10.15 -16.96
C TYR A 53 9.24 9.81 -18.09
N ASP A 54 9.70 9.92 -19.34
CA ASP A 54 8.92 9.53 -20.51
C ASP A 54 8.61 8.03 -20.49
N GLY A 55 7.33 7.68 -20.69
CA GLY A 55 6.87 6.30 -20.75
C GLY A 55 7.56 5.47 -21.84
N LEU A 56 8.01 6.10 -22.93
CA LEU A 56 8.76 5.45 -24.02
C LEU A 56 10.11 4.85 -23.58
N LEU A 57 10.62 5.22 -22.40
CA LEU A 57 11.81 4.59 -21.82
C LEU A 57 11.52 3.17 -21.27
N MET A 58 10.25 2.81 -21.08
CA MET A 58 9.90 1.44 -20.72
C MET A 58 10.04 0.52 -21.93
N LYS A 59 10.67 -0.63 -21.69
CA LYS A 59 10.84 -1.64 -22.73
C LYS A 59 9.48 -2.11 -23.29
N ASP A 60 9.36 -2.24 -24.61
CA ASP A 60 8.16 -2.61 -25.35
C ASP A 60 6.99 -1.59 -25.25
N MET A 61 7.18 -0.42 -24.66
CA MET A 61 6.14 0.62 -24.62
C MET A 61 5.74 1.08 -26.01
N ASP A 62 6.73 1.33 -26.88
CA ASP A 62 6.53 1.69 -28.27
C ASP A 62 5.71 0.63 -29.02
N ARG A 63 6.11 -0.64 -28.86
CA ARG A 63 5.42 -1.79 -29.47
C ARG A 63 3.99 -1.95 -28.97
N ALA A 64 3.78 -1.82 -27.65
CA ALA A 64 2.44 -1.91 -27.06
C ALA A 64 1.52 -0.83 -27.60
N VAL A 65 2.03 0.39 -27.69
CA VAL A 65 1.29 1.55 -28.22
C VAL A 65 0.97 1.39 -29.71
N ASP A 66 1.92 0.91 -30.52
CA ASP A 66 1.70 0.67 -31.95
C ASP A 66 0.62 -0.40 -32.16
N ILE A 67 0.67 -1.52 -31.42
CA ILE A 67 -0.37 -2.57 -31.46
C ILE A 67 -1.73 -1.99 -31.11
N LEU A 68 -1.85 -1.30 -29.99
CA LEU A 68 -3.15 -0.76 -29.54
C LEU A 68 -3.70 0.27 -30.52
N LYS A 69 -2.85 1.14 -31.07
CA LYS A 69 -3.25 2.12 -32.09
C LYS A 69 -3.79 1.43 -33.34
N GLU A 70 -3.09 0.42 -33.87
CA GLU A 70 -3.53 -0.38 -35.01
C GLU A 70 -4.90 -1.03 -34.73
N LYS A 71 -5.08 -1.66 -33.57
CA LYS A 71 -6.33 -2.30 -33.18
C LYS A 71 -7.49 -1.34 -33.02
N ILE A 72 -7.25 -0.13 -32.54
CA ILE A 72 -8.24 0.93 -32.45
C ILE A 72 -8.64 1.39 -33.86
N GLU A 73 -7.66 1.64 -34.74
CA GLU A 73 -7.90 2.06 -36.13
C GLU A 73 -8.67 0.99 -36.94
N GLU A 74 -8.43 -0.30 -36.66
CA GLU A 74 -9.15 -1.43 -37.24
C GLU A 74 -10.55 -1.67 -36.65
N GLY A 75 -10.91 -0.96 -35.57
CA GLY A 75 -12.19 -1.16 -34.86
C GLY A 75 -12.29 -2.52 -34.18
N LYS A 76 -11.17 -3.08 -33.74
CA LYS A 76 -11.11 -4.35 -33.02
C LYS A 76 -11.54 -4.20 -31.57
N LYS A 77 -12.24 -5.22 -31.06
CA LYS A 77 -12.66 -5.24 -29.66
C LYS A 77 -11.46 -5.55 -28.74
N ILE A 78 -11.25 -4.69 -27.75
CA ILE A 78 -10.17 -4.77 -26.79
C ILE A 78 -10.76 -5.05 -25.40
N ARG A 79 -10.24 -6.04 -24.68
CA ARG A 79 -10.59 -6.30 -23.28
C ARG A 79 -9.45 -5.96 -22.36
N VAL A 80 -9.72 -5.10 -21.38
CA VAL A 80 -8.80 -4.83 -20.26
C VAL A 80 -9.05 -5.84 -19.16
N ILE A 81 -8.02 -6.58 -18.75
CA ILE A 81 -8.09 -7.55 -17.64
C ILE A 81 -7.17 -7.07 -16.51
N GLY A 82 -7.78 -6.53 -15.44
CA GLY A 82 -7.08 -6.08 -14.24
C GLY A 82 -7.05 -7.12 -13.13
N ASP A 83 -6.45 -6.75 -11.99
CA ASP A 83 -6.60 -7.51 -10.74
C ASP A 83 -7.72 -6.95 -9.87
N TYR A 84 -8.09 -7.69 -8.82
CA TYR A 84 -9.24 -7.41 -7.95
C TYR A 84 -8.95 -6.43 -6.82
N ASP A 85 -7.75 -5.94 -6.66
CA ASP A 85 -7.38 -4.99 -5.60
C ASP A 85 -7.43 -3.53 -6.08
N ILE A 86 -7.06 -2.61 -5.21
CA ILE A 86 -7.14 -1.18 -5.46
C ILE A 86 -6.24 -0.71 -6.61
N ASP A 87 -5.09 -1.36 -6.82
CA ASP A 87 -4.21 -1.03 -7.95
C ASP A 87 -4.81 -1.55 -9.25
N GLY A 88 -5.18 -2.84 -9.31
CA GLY A 88 -5.80 -3.45 -10.48
C GLY A 88 -7.11 -2.75 -10.91
N VAL A 89 -7.98 -2.37 -9.96
CA VAL A 89 -9.20 -1.62 -10.26
C VAL A 89 -8.90 -0.26 -10.86
N ASN A 90 -7.96 0.51 -10.28
CA ASN A 90 -7.59 1.83 -10.80
C ASN A 90 -6.83 1.73 -12.13
N ALA A 91 -5.96 0.73 -12.31
CA ALA A 91 -5.27 0.46 -13.57
C ALA A 91 -6.28 0.11 -14.69
N THR A 92 -7.27 -0.74 -14.38
CA THR A 92 -8.37 -1.08 -15.31
C THR A 92 -9.16 0.16 -15.72
N TYR A 93 -9.53 1.00 -14.75
CA TYR A 93 -10.23 2.26 -15.01
C TYR A 93 -9.40 3.19 -15.92
N ILE A 94 -8.11 3.35 -15.65
CA ILE A 94 -7.20 4.21 -16.42
C ILE A 94 -7.13 3.73 -17.88
N LEU A 95 -6.91 2.44 -18.11
CA LEU A 95 -6.86 1.88 -19.47
C LEU A 95 -8.20 1.99 -20.18
N GLN A 96 -9.30 1.64 -19.51
CA GLN A 96 -10.63 1.75 -20.08
C GLN A 96 -10.94 3.18 -20.52
N GLN A 97 -10.71 4.17 -19.67
CA GLN A 97 -10.96 5.58 -19.96
C GLN A 97 -10.03 6.11 -21.06
N GLY A 98 -8.76 5.70 -21.03
CA GLY A 98 -7.78 6.09 -22.04
C GLY A 98 -8.13 5.55 -23.42
N LEU A 99 -8.39 4.25 -23.54
CA LEU A 99 -8.74 3.58 -24.80
C LEU A 99 -10.09 4.08 -25.34
N ALA A 100 -11.12 4.17 -24.50
CA ALA A 100 -12.43 4.70 -24.90
C ALA A 100 -12.35 6.15 -25.40
N GLY A 101 -11.51 6.99 -24.79
CA GLY A 101 -11.27 8.38 -25.21
C GLY A 101 -10.60 8.51 -26.59
N LEU A 102 -9.98 7.44 -27.09
CA LEU A 102 -9.45 7.33 -28.46
C LEU A 102 -10.44 6.66 -29.42
N GLY A 103 -11.62 6.27 -28.95
CA GLY A 103 -12.66 5.65 -29.76
C GLY A 103 -12.55 4.12 -29.87
N ALA A 104 -11.78 3.47 -28.99
CA ALA A 104 -11.72 2.02 -28.97
C ALA A 104 -13.07 1.38 -28.57
N ASP A 105 -13.39 0.24 -29.16
CA ASP A 105 -14.38 -0.69 -28.64
C ASP A 105 -13.73 -1.47 -27.49
N VAL A 106 -13.93 -1.01 -26.25
CA VAL A 106 -13.25 -1.53 -25.07
C VAL A 106 -14.22 -1.96 -23.99
N ASP A 107 -14.04 -3.19 -23.51
CA ASP A 107 -14.68 -3.70 -22.32
C ASP A 107 -13.65 -4.11 -21.25
N THR A 108 -14.12 -4.57 -20.09
CA THR A 108 -13.27 -4.87 -18.95
C THR A 108 -13.69 -6.19 -18.29
N ASP A 109 -12.73 -6.94 -17.78
CA ASP A 109 -12.99 -8.05 -16.88
C ASP A 109 -12.00 -8.02 -15.69
N ILE A 110 -12.47 -8.42 -14.51
CA ILE A 110 -11.69 -8.51 -13.29
C ILE A 110 -11.98 -9.89 -12.68
N PRO A 111 -10.95 -10.68 -12.33
CA PRO A 111 -11.13 -12.00 -11.72
C PRO A 111 -11.84 -11.92 -10.38
N ASP A 112 -12.64 -12.93 -10.08
CA ASP A 112 -13.16 -13.14 -8.72
C ASP A 112 -12.05 -13.77 -7.85
N ARG A 113 -11.75 -13.12 -6.74
CA ARG A 113 -10.65 -13.53 -5.84
C ARG A 113 -10.74 -14.98 -5.38
N ILE A 114 -11.96 -15.48 -5.12
CA ILE A 114 -12.21 -16.82 -4.57
C ILE A 114 -12.33 -17.85 -5.66
N LYS A 115 -13.11 -17.55 -6.71
CA LYS A 115 -13.43 -18.49 -7.79
C LYS A 115 -12.34 -18.57 -8.83
N ASP A 116 -11.85 -17.42 -9.27
CA ASP A 116 -10.91 -17.31 -10.39
C ASP A 116 -9.45 -17.29 -9.91
N GLY A 117 -9.20 -16.81 -8.68
CA GLY A 117 -7.85 -16.61 -8.14
C GLY A 117 -7.23 -15.29 -8.54
N TYR A 118 -5.89 -15.20 -8.52
CA TYR A 118 -5.14 -13.99 -8.84
C TYR A 118 -4.81 -13.91 -10.34
N GLY A 119 -5.06 -12.74 -10.93
CA GLY A 119 -4.60 -12.37 -12.26
C GLY A 119 -5.25 -13.12 -13.41
N LEU A 120 -4.57 -13.08 -14.56
CA LEU A 120 -5.05 -13.74 -15.80
C LEU A 120 -5.09 -15.27 -15.63
N ASN A 121 -6.22 -15.86 -15.99
CA ASN A 121 -6.42 -17.29 -16.00
C ASN A 121 -7.15 -17.76 -17.26
N GLN A 122 -7.20 -19.08 -17.50
CA GLN A 122 -7.79 -19.63 -18.71
C GLN A 122 -9.26 -19.28 -18.88
N MET A 123 -10.07 -19.24 -17.80
CA MET A 123 -11.50 -18.88 -17.90
C MET A 123 -11.72 -17.45 -18.38
N LEU A 124 -10.84 -16.50 -18.00
CA LEU A 124 -10.91 -15.11 -18.51
C LEU A 124 -10.63 -15.04 -20.01
N ILE A 125 -9.69 -15.89 -20.48
CA ILE A 125 -9.38 -15.99 -21.92
C ILE A 125 -10.54 -16.65 -22.66
N ASP A 126 -11.11 -17.72 -22.14
CA ASP A 126 -12.27 -18.40 -22.74
C ASP A 126 -13.46 -17.45 -22.87
N ARG A 127 -13.75 -16.66 -21.81
CA ARG A 127 -14.77 -15.60 -21.86
C ARG A 127 -14.48 -14.53 -22.93
N ALA A 128 -13.21 -14.17 -23.08
CA ALA A 128 -12.82 -13.20 -24.12
C ALA A 128 -13.03 -13.77 -25.53
N LEU A 129 -12.72 -15.06 -25.74
CA LEU A 129 -12.96 -15.74 -27.00
C LEU A 129 -14.46 -15.87 -27.31
N GLU A 130 -15.29 -16.21 -26.31
CA GLU A 130 -16.75 -16.30 -26.45
C GLU A 130 -17.40 -14.95 -26.80
N ASP A 131 -16.81 -13.86 -26.34
CA ASP A 131 -17.27 -12.48 -26.56
C ASP A 131 -16.65 -11.83 -27.82
N ASP A 132 -16.00 -12.59 -28.69
CA ASP A 132 -15.33 -12.13 -29.93
C ASP A 132 -14.29 -11.03 -29.68
N VAL A 133 -13.57 -11.07 -28.56
CA VAL A 133 -12.48 -10.14 -28.24
C VAL A 133 -11.25 -10.49 -29.07
N ASP A 134 -10.72 -9.51 -29.81
CA ASP A 134 -9.51 -9.65 -30.62
C ASP A 134 -8.23 -9.48 -29.78
N THR A 135 -8.25 -8.51 -28.86
CA THR A 135 -7.06 -8.08 -28.12
C THR A 135 -7.32 -8.05 -26.62
N ILE A 136 -6.46 -8.69 -25.87
CA ILE A 136 -6.40 -8.57 -24.40
C ILE A 136 -5.26 -7.63 -24.03
N ILE A 137 -5.52 -6.68 -23.13
CA ILE A 137 -4.49 -5.95 -22.40
C ILE A 137 -4.65 -6.24 -20.92
N THR A 138 -3.59 -6.76 -20.28
CA THR A 138 -3.58 -6.94 -18.82
C THR A 138 -3.03 -5.71 -18.13
N CYS A 139 -3.43 -5.47 -16.88
CA CYS A 139 -2.85 -4.43 -16.03
C CYS A 139 -2.79 -4.89 -14.58
N ASP A 140 -1.67 -4.61 -13.93
CA ASP A 140 -1.38 -5.06 -12.56
C ASP A 140 -1.37 -6.59 -12.43
N ASN A 141 -1.19 -7.27 -13.53
CA ASN A 141 -1.01 -8.73 -13.62
C ASN A 141 -0.50 -9.12 -15.02
N GLY A 142 -0.12 -10.38 -15.17
CA GLY A 142 0.21 -10.95 -16.47
C GLY A 142 1.67 -11.35 -16.62
N ILE A 143 2.62 -10.72 -15.91
CA ILE A 143 4.06 -11.02 -16.05
C ILE A 143 4.40 -12.48 -15.72
N ALA A 144 3.62 -13.11 -14.84
CA ALA A 144 3.78 -14.52 -14.44
C ALA A 144 2.85 -15.49 -15.19
N ALA A 145 1.94 -15.03 -16.03
CA ALA A 145 0.89 -15.81 -16.69
C ALA A 145 1.38 -16.50 -17.98
N MET A 146 2.45 -17.30 -17.88
CA MET A 146 3.13 -17.91 -19.04
C MET A 146 2.23 -18.83 -19.86
N SER A 147 1.55 -19.78 -19.20
CA SER A 147 0.68 -20.79 -19.82
C SER A 147 -0.61 -20.19 -20.34
N GLU A 148 -1.16 -19.24 -19.61
CA GLU A 148 -2.41 -18.56 -19.95
C GLU A 148 -2.23 -17.70 -21.20
N ILE A 149 -1.15 -16.93 -21.25
CA ILE A 149 -0.83 -16.10 -22.42
C ILE A 149 -0.50 -16.98 -23.63
N ALA A 150 0.26 -18.06 -23.45
CA ALA A 150 0.50 -19.02 -24.53
C ALA A 150 -0.83 -19.58 -25.10
N TYR A 151 -1.75 -19.97 -24.22
CA TYR A 151 -3.08 -20.45 -24.60
C TYR A 151 -3.87 -19.40 -25.40
N GLY A 152 -3.90 -18.15 -24.97
CA GLY A 152 -4.54 -17.07 -25.71
C GLY A 152 -3.90 -16.83 -27.08
N LYS A 153 -2.57 -16.89 -27.17
CA LYS A 153 -1.82 -16.78 -28.44
C LYS A 153 -2.12 -17.93 -29.40
N GLU A 154 -2.21 -19.17 -28.88
CA GLU A 154 -2.58 -20.35 -29.69
C GLU A 154 -4.00 -20.23 -30.26
N ASN A 155 -4.90 -19.51 -29.59
CA ASN A 155 -6.25 -19.22 -30.06
C ASN A 155 -6.34 -17.92 -30.92
N GLY A 156 -5.20 -17.35 -31.34
CA GLY A 156 -5.14 -16.25 -32.31
C GLY A 156 -5.34 -14.86 -31.70
N MET A 157 -5.38 -14.71 -30.39
CA MET A 157 -5.53 -13.42 -29.72
C MET A 157 -4.26 -12.56 -29.80
N THR A 158 -4.43 -11.27 -29.86
CA THR A 158 -3.35 -10.30 -29.57
C THR A 158 -3.33 -10.04 -28.07
N ILE A 159 -2.14 -10.10 -27.44
CA ILE A 159 -2.01 -9.92 -25.98
C ILE A 159 -0.90 -8.92 -25.67
N VAL A 160 -1.26 -7.87 -24.95
CA VAL A 160 -0.35 -6.86 -24.39
C VAL A 160 -0.37 -6.99 -22.88
N VAL A 161 0.81 -7.10 -22.27
CA VAL A 161 0.96 -7.14 -20.80
C VAL A 161 1.46 -5.81 -20.30
N THR A 162 0.76 -5.21 -19.33
CA THR A 162 1.29 -4.12 -18.49
C THR A 162 1.27 -4.56 -17.04
N ASP A 163 2.44 -4.58 -16.41
CA ASP A 163 2.59 -5.08 -15.05
C ASP A 163 3.71 -4.32 -14.33
N HIS A 164 3.82 -4.51 -13.03
CA HIS A 164 4.86 -3.93 -12.18
C HIS A 164 5.43 -4.93 -11.17
N HIS A 165 5.01 -6.18 -11.24
CA HIS A 165 5.48 -7.23 -10.35
C HIS A 165 6.88 -7.73 -10.75
N GLU A 166 7.56 -8.37 -9.80
CA GLU A 166 8.87 -8.98 -10.05
C GLU A 166 8.79 -10.04 -11.15
N VAL A 167 9.68 -9.93 -12.15
CA VAL A 167 9.74 -10.88 -13.25
C VAL A 167 10.17 -12.25 -12.74
N PRO A 168 9.40 -13.33 -12.98
CA PRO A 168 9.79 -14.69 -12.60
C PRO A 168 11.13 -15.09 -13.20
N TYR A 169 11.93 -15.88 -12.48
CA TYR A 169 13.19 -16.40 -12.96
C TYR A 169 13.45 -17.84 -12.54
N LEU A 170 14.28 -18.53 -13.31
CA LEU A 170 14.90 -19.81 -12.95
C LEU A 170 16.37 -19.57 -12.57
N GLU A 171 16.86 -20.30 -11.57
CA GLU A 171 18.28 -20.34 -11.28
C GLU A 171 18.95 -21.45 -12.09
N GLU A 172 19.77 -21.09 -13.07
CA GLU A 172 20.57 -22.01 -13.86
C GLU A 172 22.06 -21.69 -13.66
N ASN A 173 22.81 -22.63 -13.08
CA ASN A 173 24.27 -22.46 -12.84
C ASN A 173 24.63 -21.20 -12.02
N GLY A 174 23.83 -20.83 -11.03
CA GLY A 174 24.04 -19.64 -10.19
C GLY A 174 23.75 -18.32 -10.88
N LYS A 175 23.06 -18.35 -12.04
CA LYS A 175 22.59 -17.16 -12.75
C LYS A 175 21.07 -17.17 -12.84
N LYS A 176 20.47 -16.00 -12.69
CA LYS A 176 19.03 -15.81 -12.90
C LYS A 176 18.73 -15.74 -14.39
N LYS A 177 17.85 -16.59 -14.87
CA LYS A 177 17.25 -16.54 -16.20
C LYS A 177 15.82 -16.09 -16.06
N TYR A 178 15.56 -14.84 -16.39
CA TYR A 178 14.23 -14.25 -16.31
C TYR A 178 13.31 -14.83 -17.37
N LEU A 179 12.06 -15.06 -17.00
CA LEU A 179 11.03 -15.64 -17.85
C LEU A 179 10.02 -14.54 -18.20
N LEU A 180 9.78 -14.34 -19.49
CA LEU A 180 8.76 -13.43 -19.97
C LEU A 180 7.62 -14.21 -20.62
N PRO A 181 6.36 -13.81 -20.42
CA PRO A 181 5.23 -14.45 -21.08
C PRO A 181 5.29 -14.21 -22.60
N PRO A 182 4.79 -15.15 -23.43
CA PRO A 182 4.84 -15.06 -24.90
C PRO A 182 3.79 -14.08 -25.46
N ALA A 183 3.65 -12.90 -24.87
CA ALA A 183 2.79 -11.82 -25.30
C ALA A 183 3.37 -11.06 -26.50
N ASP A 184 2.52 -10.28 -27.19
CA ASP A 184 2.95 -9.44 -28.32
C ASP A 184 3.78 -8.25 -27.84
N ALA A 185 3.50 -7.72 -26.64
CA ALA A 185 4.32 -6.74 -25.94
C ALA A 185 4.22 -6.97 -24.43
N VAL A 186 5.31 -6.70 -23.71
CA VAL A 186 5.39 -6.82 -22.23
C VAL A 186 6.00 -5.55 -21.67
N VAL A 187 5.18 -4.69 -21.10
CA VAL A 187 5.59 -3.43 -20.47
C VAL A 187 5.67 -3.64 -18.97
N ASP A 188 6.88 -3.74 -18.45
CA ASP A 188 7.13 -3.89 -17.02
C ASP A 188 8.48 -3.25 -16.67
N PRO A 189 8.50 -2.28 -15.75
CA PRO A 189 9.75 -1.63 -15.35
C PRO A 189 10.76 -2.58 -14.69
N HIS A 190 10.34 -3.71 -14.11
CA HIS A 190 11.22 -4.70 -13.46
C HIS A 190 11.94 -5.65 -14.43
N ARG A 191 11.62 -5.61 -15.71
CA ARG A 191 12.37 -6.40 -16.71
C ARG A 191 13.85 -6.07 -16.66
N ALA A 192 14.68 -7.08 -16.76
CA ALA A 192 16.14 -6.93 -16.73
C ALA A 192 16.72 -6.12 -17.92
N ASP A 193 15.99 -6.08 -19.05
CA ASP A 193 16.32 -5.32 -20.26
C ASP A 193 15.60 -3.97 -20.36
N CYS A 194 14.90 -3.54 -19.32
CA CYS A 194 14.21 -2.25 -19.26
C CYS A 194 15.13 -1.17 -18.68
N GLU A 195 15.28 -0.06 -19.40
CA GLU A 195 16.12 1.08 -19.01
C GLU A 195 15.34 2.18 -18.27
N TYR A 196 14.05 1.98 -18.01
CA TYR A 196 13.24 2.96 -17.26
C TYR A 196 13.87 3.25 -15.89
N PRO A 197 14.15 4.52 -15.57
CA PRO A 197 15.00 4.85 -14.42
C PRO A 197 14.37 4.53 -13.05
N PHE A 198 13.02 4.51 -12.96
CA PHE A 198 12.30 4.30 -11.71
C PHE A 198 11.49 3.01 -11.74
N LYS A 199 11.92 1.99 -10.97
CA LYS A 199 11.31 0.66 -10.98
C LYS A 199 10.09 0.53 -10.05
N GLY A 200 9.89 1.45 -9.14
CA GLY A 200 8.90 1.37 -8.08
C GLY A 200 7.50 1.90 -8.44
N LEU A 201 7.10 1.87 -9.70
CA LEU A 201 5.74 2.24 -10.12
C LEU A 201 4.73 1.14 -9.72
N CYS A 202 3.49 1.51 -9.44
CA CYS A 202 2.37 0.57 -9.35
C CYS A 202 1.76 0.29 -10.74
N GLY A 203 0.89 -0.72 -10.84
CA GLY A 203 0.24 -1.10 -12.10
C GLY A 203 -0.56 0.04 -12.73
N ALA A 204 -1.27 0.81 -11.92
CA ALA A 204 -2.01 2.01 -12.38
C ALA A 204 -1.07 3.09 -12.95
N ALA A 205 0.13 3.25 -12.40
CA ALA A 205 1.11 4.21 -12.93
C ALA A 205 1.69 3.74 -14.27
N VAL A 206 1.93 2.44 -14.45
CA VAL A 206 2.34 1.86 -15.74
C VAL A 206 1.24 2.04 -16.78
N ALA A 207 -0.02 1.73 -16.44
CA ALA A 207 -1.19 1.95 -17.27
C ALA A 207 -1.34 3.43 -17.68
N TYR A 208 -1.16 4.35 -16.73
CA TYR A 208 -1.18 5.79 -16.98
C TYR A 208 -0.10 6.23 -17.99
N LYS A 209 1.13 5.76 -17.84
CA LYS A 209 2.23 6.05 -18.77
C LYS A 209 1.93 5.52 -20.18
N LEU A 210 1.34 4.32 -20.30
CA LEU A 210 0.94 3.78 -21.58
C LEU A 210 -0.14 4.65 -22.25
N VAL A 211 -1.17 5.04 -21.51
CA VAL A 211 -2.25 5.91 -22.03
C VAL A 211 -1.70 7.28 -22.46
N GLU A 212 -0.80 7.87 -21.67
CA GLU A 212 -0.14 9.13 -22.01
C GLU A 212 0.61 9.05 -23.35
N VAL A 213 1.46 8.02 -23.51
CA VAL A 213 2.20 7.80 -24.76
C VAL A 213 1.25 7.56 -25.93
N LEU A 214 0.21 6.72 -25.72
CA LEU A 214 -0.77 6.40 -26.77
C LEU A 214 -1.51 7.65 -27.26
N TYR A 215 -1.87 8.58 -26.39
CA TYR A 215 -2.49 9.86 -26.78
C TYR A 215 -1.54 10.73 -27.58
N ARG A 216 -0.28 10.83 -27.17
CA ARG A 216 0.73 11.61 -27.91
C ARG A 216 0.94 11.08 -29.33
N VAL A 217 1.08 9.75 -29.52
CA VAL A 217 1.31 9.15 -30.83
C VAL A 217 0.04 9.10 -31.71
N SER A 218 -1.14 9.18 -31.07
CA SER A 218 -2.43 9.27 -31.77
C SER A 218 -2.75 10.70 -32.27
N GLY A 219 -1.81 11.65 -32.11
CA GLY A 219 -1.94 13.01 -32.59
C GLY A 219 -2.92 13.88 -31.82
N LYS A 220 -3.21 13.53 -30.57
CA LYS A 220 -3.98 14.38 -29.65
C LYS A 220 -3.21 15.64 -29.32
N SER A 221 -3.92 16.76 -29.17
CA SER A 221 -3.32 18.03 -28.78
C SER A 221 -2.74 17.97 -27.37
N GLU A 222 -1.76 18.82 -27.06
CA GLU A 222 -1.19 18.93 -25.73
C GLU A 222 -2.28 19.17 -24.66
N GLN A 223 -3.30 19.98 -24.98
CA GLN A 223 -4.43 20.23 -24.07
C GLN A 223 -5.29 18.98 -23.81
N GLU A 224 -5.51 18.12 -24.80
CA GLU A 224 -6.23 16.85 -24.62
C GLU A 224 -5.42 15.88 -23.74
N VAL A 225 -4.10 15.83 -23.94
CA VAL A 225 -3.19 15.02 -23.12
C VAL A 225 -3.19 15.53 -21.67
N GLU A 226 -3.03 16.83 -21.47
CA GLU A 226 -3.02 17.45 -20.12
C GLU A 226 -4.35 17.22 -19.39
N HIS A 227 -5.48 17.41 -20.08
CA HIS A 227 -6.81 17.16 -19.50
C HIS A 227 -7.00 15.68 -19.11
N LEU A 228 -6.50 14.75 -19.92
CA LEU A 228 -6.51 13.33 -19.58
C LEU A 228 -5.64 13.04 -18.38
N GLN A 229 -4.43 13.60 -18.35
CA GLN A 229 -3.48 13.45 -17.26
C GLN A 229 -4.09 13.90 -15.93
N GLU A 230 -4.69 15.07 -15.88
CA GLU A 230 -5.36 15.57 -14.68
C GLU A 230 -6.49 14.64 -14.21
N ARG A 231 -7.28 14.12 -15.16
CA ARG A 231 -8.42 13.25 -14.85
C ARG A 231 -8.01 11.89 -14.29
N LEU A 232 -6.89 11.32 -14.75
CA LEU A 232 -6.45 9.97 -14.37
C LEU A 232 -5.43 9.94 -13.23
N MET A 233 -4.74 11.06 -12.97
CA MET A 233 -3.67 11.11 -11.97
C MET A 233 -4.18 10.91 -10.55
N GLU A 234 -5.41 11.27 -10.24
CA GLU A 234 -6.02 10.98 -8.95
C GLU A 234 -6.13 9.46 -8.69
N ASN A 235 -6.43 8.68 -9.74
CA ASN A 235 -6.46 7.22 -9.67
C ASN A 235 -5.06 6.62 -9.48
N VAL A 236 -4.04 7.17 -10.14
CA VAL A 236 -2.64 6.78 -9.91
C VAL A 236 -2.22 7.01 -8.46
N ALA A 237 -2.59 8.15 -7.87
CA ALA A 237 -2.28 8.43 -6.48
C ALA A 237 -3.00 7.48 -5.51
N ILE A 238 -4.28 7.18 -5.77
CA ILE A 238 -5.06 6.21 -4.98
C ILE A 238 -4.41 4.83 -5.03
N ALA A 239 -4.06 4.36 -6.21
CA ALA A 239 -3.40 3.08 -6.43
C ALA A 239 -2.02 3.02 -5.75
N THR A 240 -1.15 4.02 -5.99
CA THR A 240 0.19 4.10 -5.40
C THR A 240 0.17 4.03 -3.87
N ILE A 241 -0.80 4.70 -3.24
CA ILE A 241 -0.97 4.66 -1.78
C ILE A 241 -1.57 3.32 -1.34
N GLY A 242 -2.56 2.83 -2.09
CA GLY A 242 -3.32 1.63 -1.76
C GLY A 242 -2.51 0.33 -1.86
N ASP A 243 -1.63 0.24 -2.85
CA ASP A 243 -0.66 -0.86 -3.04
C ASP A 243 0.61 -0.68 -2.18
N VAL A 244 0.62 0.32 -1.32
CA VAL A 244 1.71 0.57 -0.36
C VAL A 244 3.07 0.74 -1.04
N MET A 245 3.11 1.41 -2.20
CA MET A 245 4.35 1.73 -2.90
C MET A 245 5.20 2.75 -2.14
N ASP A 246 6.51 2.72 -2.35
CA ASP A 246 7.40 3.69 -1.73
C ASP A 246 7.14 5.10 -2.29
N LEU A 247 6.82 6.07 -1.41
CA LEU A 247 6.52 7.46 -1.78
C LEU A 247 7.79 8.28 -2.03
N VAL A 248 8.62 7.78 -2.95
CA VAL A 248 9.87 8.39 -3.41
C VAL A 248 9.85 8.57 -4.93
N GLY A 249 10.78 9.34 -5.47
CA GLY A 249 10.88 9.54 -6.93
C GLY A 249 9.54 9.96 -7.55
N GLU A 250 9.18 9.34 -8.67
CA GLU A 250 7.93 9.65 -9.39
C GLU A 250 6.67 9.40 -8.55
N ASN A 251 6.66 8.36 -7.70
CA ASN A 251 5.51 8.08 -6.85
C ASN A 251 5.17 9.24 -5.91
N ARG A 252 6.20 9.95 -5.41
CA ARG A 252 5.99 11.15 -4.61
C ARG A 252 5.29 12.26 -5.42
N VAL A 253 5.69 12.45 -6.67
CA VAL A 253 5.08 13.43 -7.58
C VAL A 253 3.64 13.05 -7.89
N PHE A 254 3.38 11.81 -8.28
CA PHE A 254 2.03 11.30 -8.54
C PHE A 254 1.11 11.50 -7.35
N VAL A 255 1.56 11.11 -6.15
CA VAL A 255 0.75 11.21 -4.93
C VAL A 255 0.53 12.66 -4.52
N LYS A 256 1.55 13.52 -4.60
CA LYS A 256 1.42 14.95 -4.29
C LYS A 256 0.38 15.63 -5.19
N LYS A 257 0.51 15.42 -6.51
CA LYS A 257 -0.42 16.02 -7.49
C LYS A 257 -1.81 15.39 -7.42
N GLY A 258 -1.91 14.07 -7.33
CA GLY A 258 -3.18 13.37 -7.25
C GLY A 258 -3.99 13.73 -6.00
N LEU A 259 -3.35 13.87 -4.83
CA LEU A 259 -4.03 14.35 -3.62
C LEU A 259 -4.54 15.79 -3.75
N GLU A 260 -3.84 16.64 -4.51
CA GLU A 260 -4.30 17.99 -4.84
C GLU A 260 -5.56 17.95 -5.71
N LEU A 261 -5.55 17.15 -6.78
CA LEU A 261 -6.67 16.96 -7.70
C LEU A 261 -7.90 16.35 -7.00
N LEU A 262 -7.69 15.35 -6.16
CA LEU A 262 -8.76 14.70 -5.39
C LEU A 262 -9.57 15.66 -4.51
N LYS A 263 -8.99 16.76 -4.04
CA LYS A 263 -9.72 17.77 -3.25
C LYS A 263 -10.88 18.40 -4.03
N THR A 264 -10.77 18.43 -5.34
CA THR A 264 -11.74 19.03 -6.26
C THR A 264 -12.14 18.05 -7.37
N THR A 265 -12.08 16.75 -7.09
CA THR A 265 -12.35 15.70 -8.07
C THR A 265 -13.69 15.91 -8.76
N LYS A 266 -13.70 15.67 -10.07
CA LYS A 266 -14.91 15.64 -10.90
C LYS A 266 -15.46 14.23 -11.09
N ASN A 267 -14.76 13.21 -10.57
CA ASN A 267 -15.26 11.85 -10.59
C ASN A 267 -16.39 11.70 -9.55
N GLU A 268 -17.62 11.48 -10.04
CA GLU A 268 -18.81 11.37 -9.19
C GLU A 268 -18.70 10.23 -8.17
N GLY A 269 -18.07 9.13 -8.54
CA GLY A 269 -17.84 7.98 -7.67
C GLY A 269 -16.89 8.29 -6.51
N LEU A 270 -15.72 8.87 -6.80
CA LEU A 270 -14.77 9.27 -5.77
C LEU A 270 -15.35 10.35 -4.86
N HIS A 271 -16.06 11.33 -5.43
CA HIS A 271 -16.74 12.37 -4.65
C HIS A 271 -17.78 11.76 -3.70
N ALA A 272 -18.62 10.84 -4.19
CA ALA A 272 -19.63 10.16 -3.37
C ALA A 272 -18.99 9.31 -2.27
N LEU A 273 -17.90 8.59 -2.58
CA LEU A 273 -17.19 7.75 -1.61
C LEU A 273 -16.55 8.58 -0.49
N MET A 274 -15.91 9.71 -0.82
CA MET A 274 -15.36 10.63 0.19
C MET A 274 -16.48 11.21 1.07
N GLN A 275 -17.60 11.57 0.48
CA GLN A 275 -18.74 12.11 1.21
C GLN A 275 -19.38 11.07 2.17
N CYS A 276 -19.63 9.84 1.73
CA CYS A 276 -20.25 8.81 2.56
C CYS A 276 -19.32 8.29 3.67
N THR A 277 -18.00 8.39 3.46
CA THR A 277 -16.99 8.03 4.47
C THR A 277 -16.65 9.18 5.42
N GLY A 278 -17.21 10.38 5.20
CA GLY A 278 -17.00 11.55 6.04
C GLY A 278 -15.61 12.17 5.96
N VAL A 279 -14.90 11.95 4.84
CA VAL A 279 -13.58 12.53 4.61
C VAL A 279 -13.70 14.03 4.33
N ASP A 280 -12.99 14.83 5.13
CA ASP A 280 -12.83 16.25 4.86
C ASP A 280 -11.82 16.45 3.73
N THR A 281 -12.31 16.81 2.54
CA THR A 281 -11.48 16.99 1.34
C THR A 281 -10.45 18.12 1.50
N ALA A 282 -10.71 19.14 2.33
CA ALA A 282 -9.75 20.22 2.58
C ALA A 282 -8.47 19.71 3.25
N ASN A 283 -8.59 18.68 4.09
CA ASN A 283 -7.49 18.07 4.83
C ASN A 283 -7.08 16.70 4.31
N LEU A 284 -7.45 16.38 3.05
CA LEU A 284 -7.16 15.09 2.41
C LEU A 284 -5.64 14.83 2.38
N ASN A 285 -5.25 13.63 2.80
CA ASN A 285 -3.87 13.16 2.81
C ASN A 285 -3.80 11.63 2.61
N THR A 286 -2.58 11.08 2.61
CA THR A 286 -2.35 9.64 2.40
C THR A 286 -3.07 8.73 3.40
N TYR A 287 -3.26 9.17 4.64
CA TYR A 287 -4.02 8.40 5.64
C TYR A 287 -5.47 8.16 5.19
N HIS A 288 -6.14 9.19 4.67
CA HIS A 288 -7.51 9.06 4.18
C HIS A 288 -7.63 8.08 3.02
N ILE A 289 -6.65 8.10 2.10
CA ILE A 289 -6.61 7.13 1.01
C ILE A 289 -6.32 5.72 1.53
N GLY A 290 -5.24 5.54 2.30
CA GLY A 290 -4.79 4.20 2.73
C GLY A 290 -5.70 3.51 3.75
N PHE A 291 -6.39 4.29 4.61
CA PHE A 291 -7.14 3.73 5.74
C PHE A 291 -8.66 4.00 5.72
N VAL A 292 -9.15 4.85 4.82
CA VAL A 292 -10.59 5.15 4.71
C VAL A 292 -11.13 4.80 3.33
N ILE A 293 -10.61 5.41 2.26
CA ILE A 293 -11.12 5.24 0.89
C ILE A 293 -10.67 3.90 0.30
N GLY A 294 -9.37 3.61 0.33
CA GLY A 294 -8.80 2.38 -0.23
C GLY A 294 -9.40 1.10 0.34
N PRO A 295 -9.59 0.99 1.66
CA PRO A 295 -10.30 -0.14 2.24
C PRO A 295 -11.72 -0.36 1.73
N CYS A 296 -12.46 0.71 1.34
CA CYS A 296 -13.77 0.57 0.73
C CYS A 296 -13.67 0.00 -0.69
N ILE A 297 -12.74 0.49 -1.50
CA ILE A 297 -12.46 -0.04 -2.86
C ILE A 297 -12.08 -1.53 -2.76
N ASN A 298 -11.16 -1.88 -1.88
CA ASN A 298 -10.69 -3.25 -1.66
C ASN A 298 -11.76 -4.18 -1.06
N ALA A 299 -12.80 -3.66 -0.40
CA ALA A 299 -13.82 -4.47 0.24
C ALA A 299 -14.67 -5.25 -0.78
N GLY A 300 -14.94 -4.65 -1.94
CA GLY A 300 -15.62 -5.33 -3.04
C GLY A 300 -14.89 -6.61 -3.45
N GLY A 301 -13.62 -6.54 -3.79
CA GLY A 301 -12.80 -7.68 -4.18
C GLY A 301 -12.53 -8.71 -3.06
N ARG A 302 -12.89 -8.42 -1.81
CA ARG A 302 -12.75 -9.34 -0.68
C ARG A 302 -14.03 -10.09 -0.34
N LEU A 303 -15.16 -9.40 -0.32
CA LEU A 303 -16.43 -9.94 0.19
C LEU A 303 -17.51 -10.11 -0.89
N ASP A 304 -17.30 -9.55 -2.07
CA ASP A 304 -18.22 -9.63 -3.20
C ASP A 304 -17.43 -9.67 -4.52
N THR A 305 -17.50 -8.63 -5.34
CA THR A 305 -16.74 -8.49 -6.59
C THR A 305 -16.06 -7.12 -6.69
N ALA A 306 -14.82 -7.10 -7.18
CA ALA A 306 -14.09 -5.87 -7.46
C ALA A 306 -14.74 -5.02 -8.58
N LYS A 307 -15.60 -5.62 -9.40
CA LYS A 307 -16.37 -4.90 -10.44
C LYS A 307 -17.20 -3.76 -9.86
N ARG A 308 -17.72 -3.88 -8.63
CA ARG A 308 -18.45 -2.78 -7.95
C ARG A 308 -17.61 -1.52 -7.75
N ALA A 309 -16.33 -1.69 -7.46
CA ALA A 309 -15.42 -0.55 -7.32
C ALA A 309 -15.14 0.10 -8.67
N LEU A 310 -15.00 -0.70 -9.73
CA LEU A 310 -14.87 -0.18 -11.10
C LEU A 310 -16.15 0.51 -11.57
N GLU A 311 -17.33 -0.05 -11.26
CA GLU A 311 -18.64 0.58 -11.53
C GLU A 311 -18.75 1.93 -10.82
N LEU A 312 -18.31 2.03 -9.56
CA LEU A 312 -18.28 3.30 -8.83
C LEU A 312 -17.43 4.34 -9.56
N LEU A 313 -16.21 3.98 -9.99
CA LEU A 313 -15.32 4.90 -10.71
C LEU A 313 -15.92 5.35 -12.07
N ASN A 314 -16.72 4.48 -12.72
CA ASN A 314 -17.41 4.74 -13.97
C ASN A 314 -18.80 5.36 -13.81
N ALA A 315 -19.28 5.61 -12.60
CA ALA A 315 -20.61 6.14 -12.37
C ALA A 315 -20.84 7.44 -13.13
N SER A 316 -21.87 7.45 -13.97
CA SER A 316 -22.16 8.54 -14.90
C SER A 316 -22.95 9.69 -14.25
N ASN A 317 -23.54 9.44 -13.10
CA ASN A 317 -24.36 10.40 -12.39
C ASN A 317 -24.29 10.20 -10.86
N ARG A 318 -24.59 11.29 -10.13
CA ARG A 318 -24.51 11.34 -8.68
C ARG A 318 -25.40 10.30 -7.97
N ARG A 319 -26.57 9.98 -8.51
CA ARG A 319 -27.51 9.05 -7.85
C ARG A 319 -26.93 7.63 -7.82
N GLU A 320 -26.41 7.18 -8.95
CA GLU A 320 -25.71 5.91 -9.09
C GLU A 320 -24.48 5.86 -8.20
N ALA A 321 -23.63 6.89 -8.27
CA ALA A 321 -22.42 7.02 -7.46
C ALA A 321 -22.70 6.91 -5.95
N VAL A 322 -23.74 7.58 -5.45
CA VAL A 322 -24.10 7.54 -4.03
C VAL A 322 -24.55 6.13 -3.60
N THR A 323 -25.28 5.41 -4.44
CA THR A 323 -25.70 4.03 -4.15
C THR A 323 -24.49 3.10 -4.08
N LEU A 324 -23.64 3.10 -5.09
CA LEU A 324 -22.44 2.26 -5.15
C LEU A 324 -21.43 2.58 -4.03
N ALA A 325 -21.27 3.87 -3.70
CA ALA A 325 -20.41 4.28 -2.59
C ALA A 325 -20.94 3.80 -1.22
N ALA A 326 -22.27 3.81 -1.02
CA ALA A 326 -22.88 3.30 0.19
C ALA A 326 -22.69 1.78 0.31
N ASP A 327 -22.89 1.03 -0.79
CA ASP A 327 -22.69 -0.42 -0.83
C ASP A 327 -21.24 -0.80 -0.49
N LEU A 328 -20.25 -0.14 -1.11
CA LEU A 328 -18.83 -0.39 -0.81
C LEU A 328 -18.45 -0.04 0.63
N LYS A 329 -19.04 1.03 1.18
CA LYS A 329 -18.84 1.39 2.58
C LYS A 329 -19.41 0.32 3.51
N GLU A 330 -20.61 -0.20 3.23
CA GLU A 330 -21.24 -1.28 4.02
C GLU A 330 -20.40 -2.56 3.97
N LEU A 331 -19.91 -2.96 2.79
CA LEU A 331 -18.97 -4.09 2.65
C LEU A 331 -17.69 -3.88 3.49
N ASN A 332 -17.13 -2.66 3.49
CA ASN A 332 -15.96 -2.35 4.29
C ASN A 332 -16.25 -2.37 5.79
N ASP A 333 -17.41 -1.90 6.23
CA ASP A 333 -17.81 -1.95 7.64
C ASP A 333 -18.00 -3.40 8.09
N SER A 334 -18.66 -4.25 7.30
CA SER A 334 -18.76 -5.71 7.53
C SER A 334 -17.38 -6.37 7.61
N ARG A 335 -16.48 -6.04 6.67
CA ARG A 335 -15.08 -6.53 6.71
C ARG A 335 -14.36 -6.14 8.00
N LYS A 336 -14.56 -4.90 8.49
CA LYS A 336 -13.96 -4.43 9.75
C LYS A 336 -14.45 -5.24 10.94
N GLU A 337 -15.78 -5.41 11.04
CA GLU A 337 -16.41 -6.20 12.11
C GLU A 337 -15.89 -7.62 12.13
N MET A 338 -15.94 -8.33 10.99
CA MET A 338 -15.38 -9.68 10.86
C MET A 338 -13.87 -9.74 11.21
N THR A 339 -13.11 -8.69 10.87
CA THR A 339 -11.68 -8.62 11.21
C THR A 339 -11.47 -8.44 12.71
N GLU A 340 -12.26 -7.60 13.37
CA GLU A 340 -12.20 -7.38 14.82
C GLU A 340 -12.55 -8.65 15.58
N GLU A 341 -13.64 -9.32 15.22
CA GLU A 341 -14.02 -10.62 15.80
C GLU A 341 -12.93 -11.68 15.62
N GLY A 342 -12.34 -11.77 14.41
CA GLY A 342 -11.26 -12.72 14.13
C GLY A 342 -9.98 -12.41 14.93
N VAL A 343 -9.64 -11.14 15.13
CA VAL A 343 -8.50 -10.73 15.96
C VAL A 343 -8.76 -11.04 17.43
N GLU A 344 -9.96 -10.78 17.94
CA GLU A 344 -10.33 -11.09 19.33
C GLU A 344 -10.25 -12.59 19.60
N GLU A 345 -10.76 -13.41 18.68
CA GLU A 345 -10.68 -14.87 18.78
C GLU A 345 -9.23 -15.37 18.73
N ALA A 346 -8.42 -14.85 17.79
CA ALA A 346 -7.00 -15.20 17.69
C ALA A 346 -6.24 -14.86 18.98
N VAL A 347 -6.46 -13.66 19.53
CA VAL A 347 -5.87 -13.24 20.80
C VAL A 347 -6.29 -14.15 21.94
N ARG A 348 -7.58 -14.51 22.02
CA ARG A 348 -8.10 -15.43 23.04
C ARG A 348 -7.41 -16.79 22.98
N GLN A 349 -7.26 -17.36 21.78
CA GLN A 349 -6.56 -18.65 21.60
C GLN A 349 -5.08 -18.56 22.02
N ILE A 350 -4.37 -17.50 21.63
CA ILE A 350 -2.97 -17.29 21.97
C ILE A 350 -2.79 -17.14 23.49
N GLU A 351 -3.57 -16.27 24.13
CA GLU A 351 -3.42 -15.96 25.56
C GLU A 351 -3.88 -17.11 26.49
N SER A 352 -4.82 -17.94 26.04
CA SER A 352 -5.33 -19.09 26.82
C SER A 352 -4.50 -20.36 26.65
N SER A 353 -3.48 -20.35 25.81
CA SER A 353 -2.64 -21.51 25.49
C SER A 353 -1.15 -21.22 25.75
N SER A 354 -0.29 -22.23 25.51
CA SER A 354 1.17 -22.06 25.50
C SER A 354 1.68 -21.36 24.21
N TRP A 355 0.82 -21.02 23.26
CA TRP A 355 1.21 -20.45 21.97
C TRP A 355 1.82 -19.06 22.06
N LYS A 356 1.54 -18.33 23.13
CA LYS A 356 2.18 -17.04 23.41
C LYS A 356 3.71 -17.10 23.48
N ASP A 357 4.25 -18.31 23.76
CA ASP A 357 5.69 -18.56 23.88
C ASP A 357 6.30 -19.04 22.55
N ASP A 358 5.46 -19.34 21.52
CA ASP A 358 5.91 -19.76 20.21
C ASP A 358 6.65 -18.62 19.49
N GLN A 359 7.71 -18.95 18.77
CA GLN A 359 8.45 -17.99 17.95
C GLN A 359 7.65 -17.60 16.69
N VAL A 360 6.85 -18.52 16.16
CA VAL A 360 5.97 -18.34 15.00
C VAL A 360 4.54 -18.68 15.44
N LEU A 361 3.66 -17.70 15.38
CA LEU A 361 2.26 -17.89 15.74
C LEU A 361 1.49 -18.57 14.60
N VAL A 362 0.82 -19.65 14.88
CA VAL A 362 -0.08 -20.34 13.94
C VAL A 362 -1.44 -20.48 14.59
N VAL A 363 -2.43 -19.75 14.07
CA VAL A 363 -3.79 -19.69 14.63
C VAL A 363 -4.78 -20.23 13.62
N TYR A 364 -5.65 -21.13 14.04
CA TYR A 364 -6.70 -21.69 13.20
C TYR A 364 -8.08 -21.12 13.58
N LEU A 365 -8.69 -20.42 12.64
CA LEU A 365 -9.99 -19.75 12.75
C LEU A 365 -10.95 -20.31 11.69
N PRO A 366 -11.55 -21.50 11.89
CA PRO A 366 -12.33 -22.18 10.85
C PRO A 366 -13.54 -21.39 10.37
N GLU A 367 -14.15 -20.58 11.24
CA GLU A 367 -15.33 -19.75 10.91
C GLU A 367 -14.97 -18.41 10.24
N CYS A 368 -13.67 -18.09 10.15
CA CYS A 368 -13.22 -16.83 9.58
C CYS A 368 -13.21 -16.90 8.05
N HIS A 369 -13.68 -15.86 7.38
CA HIS A 369 -13.65 -15.75 5.93
C HIS A 369 -12.21 -15.68 5.40
N GLU A 370 -11.87 -16.51 4.39
CA GLU A 370 -10.49 -16.67 3.91
C GLU A 370 -9.85 -15.34 3.43
N SER A 371 -10.64 -14.43 2.85
CA SER A 371 -10.13 -13.17 2.29
C SER A 371 -9.61 -12.18 3.34
N ILE A 372 -9.96 -12.36 4.62
CA ILE A 372 -9.51 -11.49 5.72
C ILE A 372 -8.42 -12.11 6.59
N ALA A 373 -8.10 -13.40 6.39
CA ALA A 373 -7.07 -14.09 7.16
C ALA A 373 -5.72 -13.34 7.17
N GLY A 374 -5.31 -12.78 6.00
CA GLY A 374 -4.10 -11.99 5.89
C GLY A 374 -4.13 -10.66 6.65
N ILE A 375 -5.32 -10.07 6.83
CA ILE A 375 -5.48 -8.83 7.63
C ILE A 375 -5.34 -9.17 9.11
N ILE A 376 -5.98 -10.25 9.55
CA ILE A 376 -5.87 -10.73 10.93
C ILE A 376 -4.43 -11.11 11.25
N ALA A 377 -3.74 -11.85 10.35
CA ALA A 377 -2.34 -12.19 10.51
C ALA A 377 -1.45 -10.94 10.68
N GLY A 378 -1.71 -9.88 9.91
CA GLY A 378 -1.05 -8.59 10.05
C GLY A 378 -1.26 -7.95 11.43
N ARG A 379 -2.50 -7.93 11.92
CA ARG A 379 -2.85 -7.37 13.24
C ARG A 379 -2.22 -8.15 14.39
N ILE A 380 -2.23 -9.48 14.32
CA ILE A 380 -1.60 -10.34 15.33
C ILE A 380 -0.08 -10.18 15.30
N LYS A 381 0.53 -10.15 14.09
CA LYS A 381 1.96 -9.85 13.94
C LYS A 381 2.36 -8.51 14.57
N GLU A 382 1.59 -7.46 14.35
CA GLU A 382 1.84 -6.14 14.94
C GLU A 382 1.73 -6.15 16.46
N ARG A 383 0.72 -6.84 17.00
CA ARG A 383 0.48 -6.91 18.45
C ARG A 383 1.57 -7.68 19.21
N TYR A 384 2.01 -8.82 18.66
CA TYR A 384 2.98 -9.71 19.34
C TYR A 384 4.41 -9.57 18.82
N TYR A 385 4.59 -8.87 17.70
CA TYR A 385 5.84 -8.79 16.96
C TYR A 385 6.44 -10.16 16.68
N ARG A 386 5.63 -11.06 16.12
CA ARG A 386 5.97 -12.44 15.76
C ARG A 386 5.54 -12.73 14.32
N PRO A 387 6.29 -13.54 13.55
CA PRO A 387 5.75 -14.12 12.31
C PRO A 387 4.44 -14.83 12.64
N THR A 388 3.40 -14.60 11.85
CA THR A 388 2.05 -15.09 12.16
C THR A 388 1.39 -15.68 10.94
N PHE A 389 0.87 -16.89 11.07
CA PHE A 389 -0.04 -17.52 10.13
C PHE A 389 -1.45 -17.57 10.71
N VAL A 390 -2.42 -17.15 9.92
CA VAL A 390 -3.85 -17.34 10.22
C VAL A 390 -4.41 -18.29 9.18
N LEU A 391 -4.95 -19.38 9.67
CA LEU A 391 -5.52 -20.47 8.88
C LEU A 391 -7.05 -20.43 9.00
N THR A 392 -7.74 -20.72 7.91
CA THR A 392 -9.20 -20.74 7.85
C THR A 392 -9.68 -21.99 7.11
N LYS A 393 -10.91 -22.37 7.30
CA LYS A 393 -11.52 -23.47 6.54
C LYS A 393 -11.78 -22.99 5.11
N GLY A 394 -11.22 -23.69 4.13
CA GLY A 394 -11.50 -23.49 2.71
C GLY A 394 -12.54 -24.46 2.18
N GLU A 395 -12.90 -24.35 0.92
CA GLU A 395 -13.80 -25.32 0.26
C GLU A 395 -13.22 -26.74 0.27
N THR A 396 -11.91 -26.85 0.06
CA THR A 396 -11.17 -28.12 0.09
C THR A 396 -9.98 -28.00 1.05
N GLY A 397 -10.17 -28.43 2.32
CA GLY A 397 -9.11 -28.35 3.32
C GLY A 397 -8.99 -26.95 3.97
N VAL A 398 -7.79 -26.60 4.38
CA VAL A 398 -7.47 -25.37 5.09
C VAL A 398 -6.66 -24.44 4.20
N LYS A 399 -7.05 -23.18 4.14
CA LYS A 399 -6.29 -22.08 3.52
C LYS A 399 -5.67 -21.21 4.61
N GLY A 400 -4.52 -20.61 4.31
CA GLY A 400 -3.85 -19.73 5.27
C GLY A 400 -3.12 -18.57 4.64
N SER A 401 -3.00 -17.50 5.41
CA SER A 401 -2.21 -16.34 5.07
C SER A 401 -1.21 -16.04 6.18
N GLY A 402 0.04 -15.81 5.80
CA GLY A 402 1.12 -15.45 6.71
C GLY A 402 1.56 -14.01 6.56
N ARG A 403 1.99 -13.40 7.66
CA ARG A 403 2.66 -12.10 7.72
C ARG A 403 3.88 -12.19 8.62
N SER A 404 5.01 -11.67 8.16
CA SER A 404 6.29 -11.84 8.83
C SER A 404 6.89 -10.54 9.36
N ILE A 405 7.93 -10.68 10.15
CA ILE A 405 8.85 -9.64 10.61
C ILE A 405 10.13 -9.69 9.75
N GLU A 406 10.91 -8.60 9.73
CA GLU A 406 12.12 -8.50 8.90
C GLU A 406 13.16 -9.58 9.16
N ALA A 407 13.22 -10.10 10.38
CA ALA A 407 14.20 -11.12 10.77
C ALA A 407 13.84 -12.54 10.28
N TYR A 408 12.62 -12.77 9.77
CA TYR A 408 12.13 -14.11 9.43
C TYR A 408 11.67 -14.19 7.97
N ASP A 409 12.38 -14.98 7.16
CA ASP A 409 11.98 -15.26 5.79
C ASP A 409 10.92 -16.38 5.76
N MET A 410 9.66 -15.94 5.69
CA MET A 410 8.50 -16.83 5.77
C MET A 410 8.46 -17.86 4.63
N PHE A 411 8.80 -17.45 3.40
CA PHE A 411 8.78 -18.34 2.26
C PHE A 411 9.91 -19.38 2.31
N ALA A 412 11.11 -18.97 2.69
CA ALA A 412 12.24 -19.87 2.86
C ALA A 412 11.95 -20.93 3.95
N GLU A 413 11.39 -20.52 5.09
CA GLU A 413 11.06 -21.44 6.18
C GLU A 413 9.92 -22.40 5.83
N MET A 414 8.88 -21.95 5.12
CA MET A 414 7.82 -22.81 4.60
C MET A 414 8.39 -23.84 3.62
N SER A 415 9.36 -23.46 2.80
CA SER A 415 10.01 -24.37 1.84
C SER A 415 10.73 -25.54 2.51
N ARG A 416 11.16 -25.38 3.78
CA ARG A 416 11.79 -26.46 4.59
C ARG A 416 10.79 -27.49 5.12
N CYS A 417 9.50 -27.21 5.02
CA CYS A 417 8.42 -28.15 5.41
C CYS A 417 7.34 -28.25 4.32
N ARG A 418 7.76 -28.14 3.05
CA ARG A 418 6.87 -28.14 1.88
C ARG A 418 5.95 -29.35 1.76
N GLU A 419 6.34 -30.47 2.33
CA GLU A 419 5.58 -31.74 2.33
C GLU A 419 4.26 -31.67 3.10
N LEU A 420 4.09 -30.62 3.92
CA LEU A 420 2.86 -30.39 4.67
C LEU A 420 1.79 -29.69 3.84
N PHE A 421 2.18 -29.01 2.75
CA PHE A 421 1.29 -28.16 1.97
C PHE A 421 0.83 -28.85 0.69
N THR A 422 -0.43 -28.64 0.33
CA THR A 422 -0.96 -28.97 -0.99
C THR A 422 -0.62 -27.88 -2.01
N LYS A 423 -0.60 -26.61 -1.55
CA LYS A 423 -0.16 -25.45 -2.32
C LYS A 423 0.44 -24.41 -1.37
N PHE A 424 1.52 -23.77 -1.77
CA PHE A 424 2.04 -22.60 -1.05
C PHE A 424 2.81 -21.68 -1.99
N GLY A 425 2.93 -20.42 -1.60
CA GLY A 425 3.68 -19.39 -2.33
C GLY A 425 3.82 -18.14 -1.50
N GLY A 426 4.66 -17.23 -1.95
CA GLY A 426 4.87 -15.95 -1.26
C GLY A 426 6.30 -15.45 -1.38
N HIS A 427 6.65 -14.58 -0.46
CA HIS A 427 7.98 -13.97 -0.33
C HIS A 427 8.33 -13.79 1.15
N LYS A 428 9.45 -13.16 1.44
CA LYS A 428 10.00 -13.00 2.80
C LYS A 428 8.96 -12.57 3.85
N LEU A 429 8.13 -11.56 3.54
CA LEU A 429 7.26 -10.92 4.54
C LEU A 429 5.79 -11.36 4.49
N ALA A 430 5.39 -12.10 3.46
CA ALA A 430 4.04 -12.60 3.33
C ALA A 430 3.99 -13.91 2.55
N ALA A 431 3.10 -14.80 2.95
CA ALA A 431 2.90 -16.06 2.27
C ALA A 431 1.43 -16.51 2.31
N GLY A 432 1.06 -17.31 1.30
CA GLY A 432 -0.21 -18.03 1.24
C GLY A 432 0.04 -19.53 1.23
N LEU A 433 -0.87 -20.31 1.80
CA LEU A 433 -0.75 -21.76 1.87
C LEU A 433 -2.11 -22.45 1.84
N SER A 434 -2.08 -23.74 1.45
CA SER A 434 -3.18 -24.66 1.63
C SER A 434 -2.65 -25.98 2.19
N LEU A 435 -3.39 -26.59 3.10
CA LEU A 435 -3.03 -27.87 3.72
C LEU A 435 -4.27 -28.65 4.16
N GLU A 436 -4.10 -29.92 4.48
CA GLU A 436 -5.14 -30.76 5.07
C GLU A 436 -5.35 -30.39 6.54
N GLU A 437 -6.60 -30.44 7.03
CA GLU A 437 -6.95 -29.98 8.39
C GLU A 437 -6.17 -30.73 9.48
N GLU A 438 -5.94 -32.02 9.30
CA GLU A 438 -5.19 -32.88 10.22
C GLU A 438 -3.71 -32.43 10.33
N LYS A 439 -3.19 -31.70 9.36
CA LYS A 439 -1.82 -31.21 9.34
C LYS A 439 -1.62 -29.86 10.06
N VAL A 440 -2.68 -29.18 10.49
CA VAL A 440 -2.58 -27.86 11.14
C VAL A 440 -1.66 -27.89 12.36
N GLU A 441 -1.88 -28.84 13.29
CA GLU A 441 -1.04 -28.97 14.49
C GLU A 441 0.38 -29.46 14.16
N VAL A 442 0.53 -30.28 13.13
CA VAL A 442 1.84 -30.73 12.66
C VAL A 442 2.62 -29.54 12.09
N PHE A 443 1.98 -28.72 11.29
CA PHE A 443 2.58 -27.50 10.74
C PHE A 443 3.01 -26.53 11.85
N ARG A 444 2.13 -26.26 12.84
CA ARG A 444 2.47 -25.38 13.96
C ARG A 444 3.73 -25.85 14.71
N LYS A 445 3.82 -27.13 15.03
CA LYS A 445 4.99 -27.70 15.70
C LYS A 445 6.23 -27.62 14.82
N ARG A 446 6.11 -28.03 13.57
CA ARG A 446 7.24 -28.11 12.65
C ARG A 446 7.83 -26.75 12.33
N ILE A 447 7.01 -25.74 12.08
CA ILE A 447 7.50 -24.38 11.77
C ILE A 447 8.20 -23.74 12.97
N ASN A 448 7.78 -24.05 14.21
CA ASN A 448 8.44 -23.58 15.42
C ASN A 448 9.74 -24.36 15.73
N GLU A 449 9.83 -25.67 15.43
CA GLU A 449 11.07 -26.44 15.50
C GLU A 449 12.14 -25.93 14.51
N LEU A 450 11.72 -25.40 13.38
CA LEU A 450 12.60 -24.85 12.34
C LEU A 450 13.01 -23.42 12.61
N ALA A 451 12.22 -22.66 13.40
CA ALA A 451 12.49 -21.26 13.70
C ALA A 451 13.76 -21.12 14.55
N ASP A 452 14.63 -20.19 14.13
CA ASP A 452 15.87 -19.84 14.83
C ASP A 452 15.90 -18.31 15.05
N LEU A 453 14.91 -17.82 15.82
CA LEU A 453 14.78 -16.41 16.13
C LEU A 453 15.32 -16.13 17.53
N THR A 454 16.19 -15.15 17.64
CA THR A 454 16.72 -14.69 18.93
C THR A 454 15.74 -13.73 19.62
N GLU A 455 15.93 -13.50 20.92
CA GLU A 455 15.16 -12.47 21.64
C GLU A 455 15.32 -11.07 21.01
N GLU A 456 16.47 -10.78 20.41
CA GLU A 456 16.72 -9.51 19.71
C GLU A 456 15.92 -9.40 18.41
N ASP A 457 15.74 -10.50 17.68
CA ASP A 457 14.92 -10.55 16.44
C ASP A 457 13.44 -10.32 16.75
N LEU A 458 13.01 -10.73 17.92
CA LEU A 458 11.64 -10.62 18.40
C LEU A 458 11.36 -9.31 19.17
N GLN A 459 12.31 -8.37 19.18
CA GLN A 459 12.12 -7.03 19.72
C GLN A 459 11.79 -6.02 18.61
N MET A 460 10.70 -5.28 18.79
CA MET A 460 10.35 -4.18 17.91
C MET A 460 11.45 -3.11 17.95
N LYS A 461 11.99 -2.78 16.77
CA LYS A 461 13.01 -1.73 16.59
C LYS A 461 12.32 -0.43 16.18
N VAL A 462 12.45 0.61 17.00
CA VAL A 462 11.91 1.95 16.74
C VAL A 462 13.03 2.85 16.26
N SER A 463 12.96 3.24 14.98
CA SER A 463 13.91 4.18 14.39
C SER A 463 13.45 5.62 14.64
N ILE A 464 14.26 6.39 15.35
CA ILE A 464 14.01 7.79 15.67
C ILE A 464 14.84 8.64 14.72
N ASP A 465 14.21 9.63 14.07
CA ASP A 465 14.91 10.51 13.14
C ASP A 465 15.94 11.40 13.85
N MET A 466 15.55 11.98 14.97
CA MET A 466 16.45 12.76 15.80
C MET A 466 15.84 13.06 17.19
N ARG A 467 16.69 13.39 18.15
CA ARG A 467 16.27 14.04 19.39
C ARG A 467 15.85 15.49 19.07
N LEU A 468 14.69 15.91 19.57
CA LEU A 468 14.16 17.26 19.37
C LEU A 468 13.69 17.85 20.72
N PRO A 469 14.54 18.62 21.43
CA PRO A 469 14.16 19.28 22.69
C PRO A 469 13.03 20.29 22.50
N PHE A 470 12.17 20.45 23.50
CA PHE A 470 10.97 21.31 23.47
C PHE A 470 11.19 22.76 23.00
N PRO A 471 12.29 23.45 23.40
CA PRO A 471 12.54 24.81 22.94
C PRO A 471 12.67 24.97 21.41
N TYR A 472 12.95 23.88 20.67
CA TYR A 472 13.04 23.91 19.20
C TYR A 472 11.70 23.67 18.51
N ILE A 473 10.66 23.30 19.28
CA ILE A 473 9.33 23.02 18.73
C ILE A 473 8.50 24.29 18.72
N ASN A 474 8.29 24.85 17.54
CA ASN A 474 7.49 26.04 17.30
C ASN A 474 6.60 25.86 16.07
N GLU A 475 5.73 26.83 15.79
CA GLU A 475 4.83 26.76 14.62
C GLU A 475 5.61 26.78 13.30
N GLU A 476 6.73 27.50 13.23
CA GLU A 476 7.57 27.59 12.04
C GLU A 476 8.12 26.21 11.66
N LEU A 477 8.71 25.48 12.62
CA LEU A 477 9.16 24.10 12.38
C LEU A 477 8.01 23.20 11.92
N ILE A 478 6.83 23.30 12.55
CA ILE A 478 5.69 22.45 12.16
C ILE A 478 5.23 22.77 10.73
N HIS A 479 5.27 24.02 10.32
CA HIS A 479 4.99 24.40 8.94
C HIS A 479 6.04 23.85 7.97
N GLU A 480 7.30 23.93 8.35
CA GLU A 480 8.41 23.44 7.53
C GLU A 480 8.37 21.92 7.37
N LEU A 481 7.96 21.18 8.41
CA LEU A 481 7.78 19.72 8.32
C LEU A 481 6.78 19.30 7.23
N LYS A 482 5.85 20.16 6.81
CA LYS A 482 4.92 19.87 5.70
C LYS A 482 5.61 19.74 4.35
N ILE A 483 6.80 20.31 4.18
CA ILE A 483 7.61 20.15 2.96
C ILE A 483 7.90 18.67 2.69
N LEU A 484 7.99 17.86 3.74
CA LEU A 484 8.25 16.42 3.64
C LEU A 484 7.03 15.60 3.21
N GLU A 485 5.82 16.15 3.27
CA GLU A 485 4.60 15.46 2.80
C GLU A 485 4.63 15.23 1.27
N PRO A 486 3.97 14.17 0.78
CA PRO A 486 3.12 13.19 1.47
C PRO A 486 3.92 12.12 2.22
N PHE A 487 3.45 11.73 3.42
CA PHE A 487 4.05 10.66 4.21
C PHE A 487 3.47 9.29 3.85
N GLY A 488 4.31 8.27 3.88
CA GLY A 488 3.95 6.88 3.61
C GLY A 488 5.18 5.97 3.64
N LYS A 489 5.07 4.78 3.03
CA LYS A 489 6.22 3.88 2.89
C LYS A 489 7.35 4.59 2.11
N GLY A 490 8.60 4.35 2.46
CA GLY A 490 9.77 5.03 1.89
C GLY A 490 9.95 6.51 2.30
N ASN A 491 8.87 7.19 2.70
CA ASN A 491 8.88 8.57 3.20
C ASN A 491 8.06 8.68 4.50
N GLY A 492 8.52 8.01 5.54
CA GLY A 492 7.83 7.96 6.82
C GLY A 492 7.66 9.32 7.49
N LYS A 493 6.56 9.50 8.24
CA LYS A 493 6.36 10.68 9.08
C LYS A 493 7.51 10.81 10.08
N PRO A 494 8.14 11.99 10.24
CA PRO A 494 9.27 12.16 11.14
C PRO A 494 8.94 11.74 12.58
N LEU A 495 9.81 10.96 13.18
CA LEU A 495 9.69 10.53 14.55
C LEU A 495 10.79 11.17 15.40
N PHE A 496 10.38 12.04 16.29
CA PHE A 496 11.25 12.71 17.24
C PHE A 496 11.21 12.03 18.61
N ALA A 497 12.23 12.26 19.44
CA ALA A 497 12.25 11.75 20.80
C ALA A 497 12.82 12.75 21.79
N GLU A 498 12.37 12.65 23.03
CA GLU A 498 12.99 13.28 24.18
C GLU A 498 12.90 12.35 25.40
N SER A 499 13.92 12.41 26.23
CA SER A 499 14.06 11.55 27.40
C SER A 499 13.95 12.34 28.70
N LYS A 500 13.67 11.62 29.80
CA LYS A 500 13.57 12.19 31.14
C LYS A 500 12.52 13.30 31.25
N LEU A 501 11.39 13.08 30.59
CA LEU A 501 10.25 13.97 30.65
C LEU A 501 9.37 13.62 31.86
N ARG A 502 8.94 14.62 32.62
CA ARG A 502 7.98 14.48 33.70
C ARG A 502 6.58 14.53 33.15
N VAL A 503 5.77 13.54 33.52
CA VAL A 503 4.36 13.47 33.12
C VAL A 503 3.51 14.24 34.14
N ILE A 504 2.66 15.13 33.63
CA ILE A 504 1.81 15.99 34.44
C ILE A 504 0.35 15.78 34.05
N GLN A 505 -0.49 15.45 35.02
CA GLN A 505 -1.95 15.31 34.91
C GLN A 505 -2.42 14.43 33.74
N PRO A 506 -1.95 13.19 33.61
CA PRO A 506 -2.45 12.29 32.59
C PRO A 506 -3.93 11.96 32.84
N ARG A 507 -4.76 12.02 31.78
CA ARG A 507 -6.20 11.73 31.83
C ARG A 507 -6.66 11.12 30.53
N ILE A 508 -7.62 10.18 30.62
CA ILE A 508 -8.28 9.58 29.46
C ILE A 508 -9.52 10.39 29.10
N PHE A 509 -9.68 10.66 27.80
CA PHE A 509 -10.77 11.41 27.19
C PHE A 509 -11.44 10.63 26.06
N GLY A 510 -12.52 11.20 25.54
CA GLY A 510 -13.31 10.66 24.45
C GLY A 510 -14.46 9.77 24.93
N LYS A 511 -15.53 9.70 24.13
CA LYS A 511 -16.71 8.87 24.40
C LYS A 511 -16.33 7.38 24.55
N ASN A 512 -15.35 6.95 23.75
CA ASN A 512 -14.85 5.57 23.72
C ASN A 512 -13.60 5.38 24.60
N ARG A 513 -13.22 6.36 25.44
CA ARG A 513 -12.04 6.31 26.33
C ARG A 513 -10.74 5.90 25.57
N ASN A 514 -10.56 6.40 24.37
CA ASN A 514 -9.47 6.02 23.46
C ASN A 514 -8.42 7.12 23.23
N VAL A 515 -8.45 8.20 23.99
CA VAL A 515 -7.51 9.30 23.90
C VAL A 515 -6.94 9.60 25.29
N LEU A 516 -5.62 9.48 25.47
CA LEU A 516 -4.94 9.94 26.68
C LEU A 516 -4.34 11.32 26.40
N LYS A 517 -4.60 12.28 27.28
CA LYS A 517 -3.99 13.62 27.26
C LYS A 517 -3.18 13.85 28.52
N CYS A 518 -2.03 14.49 28.36
CA CYS A 518 -1.17 14.90 29.47
C CYS A 518 -0.38 16.15 29.08
N ARG A 519 0.37 16.71 30.04
CA ARG A 519 1.46 17.64 29.78
C ARG A 519 2.79 16.94 30.06
N LEU A 520 3.76 17.19 29.22
CA LEU A 520 5.13 16.70 29.38
C LEU A 520 6.02 17.88 29.72
N GLU A 521 6.87 17.75 30.73
CA GLU A 521 7.80 18.78 31.19
C GLU A 521 9.23 18.26 31.07
N ASP A 522 10.10 19.03 30.43
CA ASP A 522 11.53 18.71 30.35
C ASP A 522 12.29 19.12 31.63
N GLN A 523 13.58 18.79 31.67
CA GLN A 523 14.44 19.10 32.84
C GLN A 523 14.67 20.62 33.04
N GLN A 524 14.32 21.46 32.07
CA GLN A 524 14.45 22.93 32.11
C GLN A 524 13.14 23.61 32.50
N GLY A 525 12.05 22.85 32.69
CA GLY A 525 10.72 23.35 33.02
C GLY A 525 9.87 23.75 31.82
N ASN A 526 10.32 23.49 30.58
CA ASN A 526 9.48 23.70 29.39
C ASN A 526 8.38 22.64 29.35
N GLN A 527 7.15 23.08 29.11
CA GLN A 527 5.97 22.21 29.07
C GLN A 527 5.34 22.17 27.68
N MET A 528 4.92 20.96 27.25
CA MET A 528 4.16 20.72 26.02
C MET A 528 2.93 19.88 26.29
N GLU A 529 1.83 20.22 25.63
CA GLU A 529 0.65 19.37 25.60
C GLU A 529 0.91 18.12 24.77
N ALA A 530 0.43 16.97 25.22
CA ALA A 530 0.64 15.71 24.53
C ALA A 530 -0.63 14.84 24.53
N VAL A 531 -0.81 14.09 23.44
CA VAL A 531 -1.90 13.12 23.27
C VAL A 531 -1.34 11.78 22.84
N TYR A 532 -2.00 10.71 23.25
CA TYR A 532 -1.71 9.34 22.85
C TYR A 532 -2.98 8.63 22.40
N PHE A 533 -2.90 7.90 21.30
CA PHE A 533 -3.98 7.14 20.68
C PHE A 533 -3.55 5.67 20.54
N GLY A 534 -3.68 4.89 21.58
CA GLY A 534 -3.28 3.48 21.56
C GLY A 534 -3.91 2.75 22.74
N GLU A 535 -3.17 1.85 23.35
CA GLU A 535 -3.59 1.17 24.60
C GLU A 535 -3.54 2.15 25.78
N VAL A 536 -4.52 3.06 25.81
CA VAL A 536 -4.51 4.24 26.72
C VAL A 536 -4.53 3.86 28.18
N GLU A 537 -5.20 2.76 28.56
CA GLU A 537 -5.28 2.29 29.94
C GLU A 537 -3.91 1.76 30.43
N ASP A 538 -3.17 1.07 29.55
CA ASP A 538 -1.81 0.61 29.87
C ASP A 538 -0.85 1.79 29.95
N CYS A 539 -0.92 2.71 28.99
CA CYS A 539 -0.12 3.93 28.99
C CYS A 539 -0.35 4.75 30.28
N LEU A 540 -1.61 4.93 30.71
CA LEU A 540 -1.95 5.63 31.93
C LEU A 540 -1.32 4.95 33.15
N ARG A 541 -1.47 3.63 33.28
CA ARG A 541 -0.85 2.85 34.37
C ARG A 541 0.66 3.01 34.42
N GLN A 542 1.33 3.03 33.26
CA GLN A 542 2.77 3.25 33.19
C GLN A 542 3.16 4.68 33.62
N MET A 543 2.40 5.69 33.17
CA MET A 543 2.60 7.09 33.53
C MET A 543 2.38 7.36 35.04
N GLU A 544 1.42 6.69 35.65
CA GLU A 544 1.16 6.78 37.09
C GLU A 544 2.27 6.09 37.91
N LYS A 545 2.81 4.99 37.39
CA LYS A 545 3.87 4.24 38.04
C LYS A 545 5.24 4.91 37.90
N LYS A 546 5.52 5.50 36.73
CA LYS A 546 6.78 6.17 36.40
C LYS A 546 6.50 7.65 36.13
N GLN A 547 6.92 8.53 37.05
CA GLN A 547 6.73 9.98 36.87
C GLN A 547 7.69 10.58 35.84
N ILE A 548 8.77 9.91 35.48
CA ILE A 548 9.78 10.34 34.51
C ILE A 548 9.91 9.24 33.47
N MET A 549 9.66 9.58 32.21
CA MET A 549 9.64 8.66 31.07
C MET A 549 10.34 9.26 29.85
N SER A 550 10.59 8.42 28.86
CA SER A 550 11.03 8.84 27.54
C SER A 550 9.87 8.65 26.56
N PHE A 551 9.75 9.56 25.59
CA PHE A 551 8.68 9.51 24.59
C PHE A 551 9.24 9.70 23.19
N THR A 552 8.66 9.00 22.22
CA THR A 552 8.73 9.39 20.83
C THR A 552 7.45 10.11 20.44
N TYR A 553 7.56 11.10 19.58
CA TYR A 553 6.44 11.94 19.23
C TYR A 553 6.60 12.64 17.88
N TYR A 554 5.48 13.15 17.37
CA TYR A 554 5.40 14.07 16.26
C TYR A 554 4.68 15.36 16.72
N PRO A 555 5.26 16.57 16.50
CA PRO A 555 4.61 17.82 16.85
C PRO A 555 3.58 18.20 15.79
N SER A 556 2.46 18.75 16.23
CA SER A 556 1.38 19.24 15.36
C SER A 556 0.72 20.49 15.95
N ILE A 557 0.00 21.22 15.13
CA ILE A 557 -0.86 22.31 15.59
C ILE A 557 -2.26 21.74 15.80
N ASN A 558 -2.75 21.85 17.02
CA ASN A 558 -4.14 21.56 17.36
C ASN A 558 -4.94 22.86 17.31
N GLU A 559 -6.00 22.90 16.49
CA GLU A 559 -6.90 24.04 16.40
C GLU A 559 -8.27 23.63 16.95
N TYR A 560 -8.67 24.26 18.04
CA TYR A 560 -9.93 24.00 18.69
C TYR A 560 -10.61 25.30 19.14
N MET A 561 -11.84 25.54 18.70
CA MET A 561 -12.61 26.77 18.99
C MET A 561 -11.82 28.07 18.71
N GLY A 562 -11.08 28.09 17.59
CA GLY A 562 -10.28 29.26 17.19
C GLY A 562 -8.99 29.48 18.00
N ARG A 563 -8.65 28.57 18.91
CA ARG A 563 -7.36 28.56 19.63
C ARG A 563 -6.40 27.59 18.98
N ARG A 564 -5.21 28.06 18.66
CA ARG A 564 -4.11 27.25 18.11
C ARG A 564 -3.13 26.93 19.23
N THR A 565 -2.81 25.67 19.40
CA THR A 565 -1.83 25.20 20.38
C THR A 565 -0.94 24.13 19.75
N ILE A 566 0.33 24.15 20.11
CA ILE A 566 1.25 23.06 19.73
C ILE A 566 0.96 21.86 20.60
N GLN A 567 0.82 20.70 19.99
CA GLN A 567 0.53 19.44 20.65
C GLN A 567 1.46 18.34 20.12
N LEU A 568 1.98 17.52 21.03
CA LEU A 568 2.77 16.35 20.68
C LEU A 568 1.84 15.14 20.55
N THR A 569 1.87 14.47 19.41
CA THR A 569 1.27 13.15 19.28
C THR A 569 2.30 12.11 19.69
N ILE A 570 2.10 11.49 20.86
CA ILE A 570 2.97 10.41 21.36
C ILE A 570 2.77 9.19 20.46
N VAL A 571 3.88 8.54 20.11
CA VAL A 571 3.90 7.30 19.32
C VAL A 571 4.31 6.12 20.20
N ASN A 572 5.46 6.24 20.89
CA ASN A 572 5.97 5.23 21.83
C ASN A 572 6.37 5.87 23.16
N TYR A 573 6.44 5.04 24.21
CA TYR A 573 6.86 5.46 25.56
C TYR A 573 7.63 4.34 26.28
N GLN A 574 8.56 4.72 27.15
CA GLN A 574 9.30 3.77 28.01
C GLN A 574 9.80 4.41 29.31
#